data_c1e38d299f789d3757fec1d5151e3cd5
#
_entry.id   c1e38d299f789d3757fec1d5151e3cd5
#
_cell.length_a   1.000
_cell.length_b   1.000
_cell.length_c   1.000
_cell.angle_alpha   90.00
_cell.angle_beta   90.00
_cell.angle_gamma   90.00
#
_symmetry.space_group_name_H-M   'P 1'
#
loop_
_entity.id
_entity.type
_entity.pdbx_description
1 polymer ?
#
loop_
_entity_poly.entity_id
_entity_poly.type
_entity_poly.pdbx_seq_one_letter_code
_entity_poly.pdbx_strand_id
1 'polypeptide(L)'
;NITGFGGSNFSVVRYGNVLGSRGSLVDVLNKNQNKNFFQITDREMTRFNITLEESVNHVLWSFKNSPGGDILVPKLKSYRVLDLINAYNPNFELKEIGIRPGEKIHEEMITESDSLNTLELKNYFVILPATFSENKIANTKKYYKKKFKAKLLKKGFKYNSGNNPNFLSKKELKSFFN
;
A
#
# COMPACT_ATOMS: atom_id res chain seq x y z
N ASN A 1 11.28 20.40 5.49
CA ASN A 1 12.64 20.02 5.12
C ASN A 1 12.87 18.57 5.48
N ILE A 2 12.92 17.70 4.45
CA ILE A 2 13.14 16.25 4.62
C ILE A 2 14.66 15.93 4.63
N THR A 3 15.52 16.93 4.52
CA THR A 3 16.95 16.80 4.73
C THR A 3 17.26 17.31 6.13
N GLY A 4 17.67 16.39 7.01
CA GLY A 4 18.05 16.75 8.38
C GLY A 4 19.27 17.67 8.43
N PHE A 5 19.36 18.47 9.46
CA PHE A 5 20.59 19.18 9.82
C PHE A 5 21.68 18.12 10.10
N GLY A 6 22.89 18.34 9.58
CA GLY A 6 24.03 17.46 9.84
C GLY A 6 24.25 16.32 8.83
N GLY A 7 23.73 16.43 7.61
CA GLY A 7 24.01 15.48 6.53
C GLY A 7 23.17 14.19 6.54
N SER A 8 22.20 14.06 7.43
CA SER A 8 21.26 12.92 7.44
C SER A 8 20.25 13.01 6.30
N ASN A 9 20.00 11.89 5.65
CA ASN A 9 18.96 11.76 4.63
C ASN A 9 17.73 11.07 5.21
N PHE A 10 16.56 11.67 5.02
CA PHE A 10 15.28 11.10 5.42
C PHE A 10 14.50 10.68 4.18
N SER A 11 13.81 9.55 4.27
CA SER A 11 12.87 9.08 3.27
C SER A 11 11.65 8.50 3.96
N VAL A 12 10.54 8.41 3.25
CA VAL A 12 9.30 7.85 3.76
C VAL A 12 9.00 6.54 3.03
N VAL A 13 8.58 5.53 3.78
CA VAL A 13 7.98 4.32 3.21
C VAL A 13 6.47 4.38 3.41
N ARG A 14 5.72 4.10 2.35
CA ARG A 14 4.26 4.04 2.37
C ARG A 14 3.84 2.65 1.92
N TYR A 15 3.15 1.90 2.77
CA TYR A 15 2.67 0.55 2.45
C TYR A 15 1.27 0.31 3.05
N GLY A 16 0.63 -0.78 2.61
CA GLY A 16 -0.73 -1.14 3.02
C GLY A 16 -0.82 -1.78 4.40
N ASN A 17 -1.96 -2.38 4.66
CA ASN A 17 -2.22 -3.08 5.91
C ASN A 17 -1.30 -4.29 6.06
N VAL A 18 -0.57 -4.33 7.17
CA VAL A 18 0.29 -5.48 7.50
C VAL A 18 -0.60 -6.63 7.98
N LEU A 19 -0.52 -7.74 7.25
CA LEU A 19 -1.30 -8.95 7.54
C LEU A 19 -1.06 -9.44 8.97
N GLY A 20 -2.14 -9.73 9.70
CA GLY A 20 -2.07 -10.26 11.07
C GLY A 20 -1.61 -9.27 12.13
N SER A 21 -1.36 -8.00 11.78
CA SER A 21 -1.05 -6.97 12.78
C SER A 21 -2.23 -6.72 13.71
N ARG A 22 -1.95 -6.21 14.93
CA ARG A 22 -2.99 -5.87 15.91
C ARG A 22 -3.99 -4.89 15.29
N GLY A 23 -5.29 -5.23 15.34
CA GLY A 23 -6.36 -4.43 14.75
C GLY A 23 -6.52 -4.62 13.23
N SER A 24 -5.72 -5.47 12.57
CA SER A 24 -5.97 -5.86 11.19
C SER A 24 -7.28 -6.63 11.05
N LEU A 25 -7.82 -6.70 9.83
CA LEU A 25 -9.08 -7.43 9.59
C LEU A 25 -8.96 -8.92 9.98
N VAL A 26 -7.81 -9.55 9.78
CA VAL A 26 -7.53 -10.94 10.21
C VAL A 26 -7.60 -11.05 11.75
N ASP A 27 -6.99 -10.12 12.47
CA ASP A 27 -7.05 -10.08 13.94
C ASP A 27 -8.49 -9.88 14.44
N VAL A 28 -9.27 -9.01 13.77
CA VAL A 28 -10.68 -8.79 14.10
C VAL A 28 -11.54 -10.03 13.81
N LEU A 29 -11.31 -10.71 12.69
CA LEU A 29 -12.01 -11.97 12.36
C LEU A 29 -11.75 -13.04 13.40
N ASN A 30 -10.49 -13.25 13.78
CA ASN A 30 -10.11 -14.24 14.81
C ASN A 30 -10.76 -13.95 16.17
N LYS A 31 -10.89 -12.68 16.56
CA LYS A 31 -11.58 -12.28 17.80
C LYS A 31 -13.09 -12.48 17.76
N ASN A 32 -13.67 -12.58 16.57
CA ASN A 32 -15.11 -12.74 16.37
C ASN A 32 -15.52 -14.17 15.91
N GLN A 33 -14.64 -15.15 16.04
CA GLN A 33 -14.86 -16.53 15.55
C GLN A 33 -16.13 -17.20 16.07
N ASN A 34 -16.60 -16.84 17.27
CA ASN A 34 -17.78 -17.42 17.93
C ASN A 34 -19.09 -16.68 17.57
N LYS A 35 -19.05 -15.66 16.71
CA LYS A 35 -20.25 -14.92 16.28
C LYS A 35 -20.83 -15.52 15.01
N ASN A 36 -22.14 -15.43 14.87
CA ASN A 36 -22.83 -15.86 13.66
C ASN A 36 -22.92 -14.77 12.59
N PHE A 37 -22.56 -13.52 12.94
CA PHE A 37 -22.61 -12.40 12.02
C PHE A 37 -21.29 -11.59 12.08
N PHE A 38 -21.01 -10.90 10.99
CA PHE A 38 -19.90 -9.96 10.90
C PHE A 38 -20.39 -8.61 10.33
N GLN A 39 -19.96 -7.51 10.96
CA GLN A 39 -20.30 -6.17 10.49
C GLN A 39 -19.30 -5.71 9.44
N ILE A 40 -19.80 -5.26 8.31
CA ILE A 40 -19.01 -4.67 7.25
C ILE A 40 -19.46 -3.22 7.03
N THR A 41 -18.54 -2.38 6.65
CA THR A 41 -18.82 -0.97 6.38
C THR A 41 -19.46 -0.80 4.99
N ASP A 42 -18.90 -1.49 3.99
CA ASP A 42 -19.33 -1.45 2.59
C ASP A 42 -18.83 -2.70 1.87
N ARG A 43 -19.65 -3.25 0.95
CA ARG A 43 -19.33 -4.48 0.19
C ARG A 43 -18.23 -4.31 -0.85
N GLU A 44 -18.05 -3.09 -1.35
CA GLU A 44 -17.05 -2.77 -2.37
C GLU A 44 -15.67 -2.45 -1.80
N MET A 45 -15.53 -2.49 -0.47
CA MET A 45 -14.26 -2.18 0.18
C MET A 45 -13.12 -3.07 -0.28
N THR A 46 -12.02 -2.42 -0.61
CA THR A 46 -10.74 -3.09 -0.92
C THR A 46 -9.62 -2.56 -0.05
N ARG A 47 -8.61 -3.40 0.17
CA ARG A 47 -7.39 -3.04 0.91
C ARG A 47 -6.18 -3.56 0.18
N PHE A 48 -5.04 -2.89 0.39
CA PHE A 48 -3.75 -3.45 0.02
C PHE A 48 -3.29 -4.42 1.11
N ASN A 49 -2.61 -5.48 0.69
CA ASN A 49 -2.01 -6.46 1.59
C ASN A 49 -0.50 -6.44 1.51
N ILE A 50 0.15 -6.50 2.66
CA ILE A 50 1.58 -6.74 2.79
C ILE A 50 1.84 -7.64 4.00
N THR A 51 2.75 -8.59 3.88
CA THR A 51 3.20 -9.38 5.03
C THR A 51 4.19 -8.58 5.88
N LEU A 52 4.42 -9.01 7.12
CA LEU A 52 5.43 -8.40 7.97
C LEU A 52 6.82 -8.48 7.33
N GLU A 53 7.18 -9.64 6.79
CA GLU A 53 8.45 -9.85 6.10
C GLU A 53 8.61 -8.92 4.90
N GLU A 54 7.60 -8.81 4.04
CA GLU A 54 7.61 -7.89 2.89
C GLU A 54 7.76 -6.43 3.34
N SER A 55 7.09 -6.04 4.44
CA SER A 55 7.18 -4.67 4.97
C SER A 55 8.58 -4.36 5.48
N VAL A 56 9.21 -5.28 6.21
CA VAL A 56 10.60 -5.16 6.67
C VAL A 56 11.55 -5.09 5.48
N ASN A 57 11.40 -5.99 4.51
CA ASN A 57 12.21 -5.99 3.29
C ASN A 57 12.06 -4.69 2.49
N HIS A 58 10.85 -4.12 2.45
CA HIS A 58 10.63 -2.81 1.83
C HIS A 58 11.38 -1.68 2.55
N VAL A 59 11.34 -1.65 3.88
CA VAL A 59 12.10 -0.67 4.68
C VAL A 59 13.60 -0.81 4.45
N LEU A 60 14.13 -2.02 4.52
CA LEU A 60 15.56 -2.28 4.31
C LEU A 60 16.00 -1.94 2.87
N TRP A 61 15.18 -2.28 1.88
CA TRP A 61 15.45 -1.89 0.49
C TRP A 61 15.45 -0.38 0.32
N SER A 62 14.48 0.30 0.92
CA SER A 62 14.36 1.75 0.88
C SER A 62 15.56 2.43 1.53
N PHE A 63 15.97 1.97 2.72
CA PHE A 63 17.14 2.45 3.40
C PHE A 63 18.43 2.34 2.56
N LYS A 64 18.61 1.20 1.89
CA LYS A 64 19.80 0.93 1.05
C LYS A 64 19.81 1.70 -0.27
N ASN A 65 18.64 2.07 -0.80
CA ASN A 65 18.52 2.52 -2.19
C ASN A 65 17.95 3.92 -2.36
N SER A 66 17.43 4.55 -1.32
CA SER A 66 16.95 5.92 -1.42
C SER A 66 18.10 6.91 -1.28
N PRO A 67 18.18 7.91 -2.17
CA PRO A 67 19.11 9.03 -2.04
C PRO A 67 18.62 10.09 -1.04
N GLY A 68 17.43 9.92 -0.46
CA GLY A 68 16.82 10.83 0.51
C GLY A 68 15.79 11.79 -0.10
N GLY A 69 14.76 12.08 0.69
CA GLY A 69 13.69 13.02 0.40
C GLY A 69 12.52 12.45 -0.40
N ASP A 70 12.58 11.23 -0.83
CA ASP A 70 11.55 10.55 -1.61
C ASP A 70 10.58 9.74 -0.73
N ILE A 71 9.44 9.38 -1.31
CA ILE A 71 8.47 8.46 -0.73
C ILE A 71 8.47 7.20 -1.57
N LEU A 72 8.76 6.06 -0.93
CA LEU A 72 8.83 4.77 -1.58
C LEU A 72 7.56 3.97 -1.32
N VAL A 73 6.97 3.46 -2.39
CA VAL A 73 5.68 2.76 -2.37
C VAL A 73 5.86 1.39 -3.04
N PRO A 74 5.62 0.26 -2.37
CA PRO A 74 5.73 -1.05 -2.98
C PRO A 74 4.52 -1.34 -3.88
N LYS A 75 4.73 -2.16 -4.91
CA LYS A 75 3.64 -2.74 -5.70
C LYS A 75 3.09 -3.94 -4.94
N LEU A 76 1.88 -3.79 -4.43
CA LEU A 76 1.21 -4.77 -3.57
C LEU A 76 0.06 -5.46 -4.29
N LYS A 77 -0.37 -6.60 -3.78
CA LYS A 77 -1.66 -7.19 -4.11
C LYS A 77 -2.76 -6.52 -3.29
N SER A 78 -3.94 -6.45 -3.89
CA SER A 78 -5.17 -6.03 -3.21
C SER A 78 -6.05 -7.22 -2.86
N TYR A 79 -7.00 -7.00 -1.96
CA TYR A 79 -8.08 -7.93 -1.72
C TYR A 79 -9.39 -7.18 -1.47
N ARG A 80 -10.51 -7.81 -1.77
CA ARG A 80 -11.82 -7.34 -1.34
C ARG A 80 -12.05 -7.78 0.10
N VAL A 81 -12.50 -6.88 0.95
CA VAL A 81 -12.81 -7.17 2.34
C VAL A 81 -13.79 -8.34 2.45
N LEU A 82 -14.81 -8.34 1.58
CA LEU A 82 -15.81 -9.40 1.50
C LEU A 82 -15.20 -10.77 1.17
N ASP A 83 -14.23 -10.81 0.24
CA ASP A 83 -13.58 -12.08 -0.14
C ASP A 83 -12.75 -12.66 1.00
N LEU A 84 -12.09 -11.80 1.80
CA LEU A 84 -11.34 -12.24 2.98
C LEU A 84 -12.27 -12.80 4.06
N ILE A 85 -13.41 -12.13 4.33
CA ILE A 85 -14.40 -12.60 5.29
C ILE A 85 -14.96 -13.96 4.86
N ASN A 86 -15.33 -14.10 3.58
CA ASN A 86 -15.82 -15.36 3.02
C ASN A 86 -14.75 -16.47 3.02
N ALA A 87 -13.48 -16.13 2.89
CA ALA A 87 -12.39 -17.10 3.00
C ALA A 87 -12.21 -17.61 4.42
N TYR A 88 -12.48 -16.76 5.42
CA TYR A 88 -12.46 -17.11 6.84
C TYR A 88 -13.66 -17.97 7.22
N ASN A 89 -14.87 -17.44 7.04
CA ASN A 89 -16.12 -18.14 7.34
C ASN A 89 -17.21 -17.73 6.34
N PRO A 90 -17.54 -18.60 5.38
CA PRO A 90 -18.55 -18.30 4.37
C PRO A 90 -20.00 -18.24 4.93
N ASN A 91 -20.20 -18.72 6.17
CA ASN A 91 -21.52 -18.78 6.81
C ASN A 91 -21.84 -17.55 7.67
N PHE A 92 -20.95 -16.55 7.74
CA PHE A 92 -21.25 -15.32 8.44
C PHE A 92 -22.45 -14.59 7.79
N GLU A 93 -23.42 -14.22 8.59
CA GLU A 93 -24.43 -13.22 8.22
C GLU A 93 -23.74 -11.86 8.15
N LEU A 94 -23.73 -11.21 6.99
CA LEU A 94 -23.08 -9.91 6.82
C LEU A 94 -24.06 -8.77 7.09
N LYS A 95 -23.74 -7.92 8.08
CA LYS A 95 -24.51 -6.72 8.43
C LYS A 95 -23.77 -5.49 7.96
N GLU A 96 -24.30 -4.80 6.97
CA GLU A 96 -23.75 -3.57 6.44
C GLU A 96 -24.13 -2.38 7.34
N ILE A 97 -23.14 -1.66 7.86
CA ILE A 97 -23.34 -0.57 8.84
C ILE A 97 -23.11 0.83 8.26
N GLY A 98 -22.70 0.93 6.98
CA GLY A 98 -22.36 2.18 6.32
C GLY A 98 -20.95 2.69 6.64
N ILE A 99 -20.50 3.65 5.82
CA ILE A 99 -19.15 4.22 5.89
C ILE A 99 -19.02 5.13 7.11
N ARG A 100 -17.96 4.96 7.89
CA ARG A 100 -17.65 5.82 9.03
C ARG A 100 -16.92 7.10 8.58
N PRO A 101 -17.04 8.21 9.32
CA PRO A 101 -16.27 9.41 9.03
C PRO A 101 -14.77 9.12 8.92
N GLY A 102 -14.15 9.54 7.82
CA GLY A 102 -12.72 9.31 7.56
C GLY A 102 -12.36 7.94 6.99
N GLU A 103 -13.31 7.01 6.89
CA GLU A 103 -13.09 5.70 6.27
C GLU A 103 -13.20 5.81 4.73
N LYS A 104 -12.35 5.05 4.01
CA LYS A 104 -12.33 5.02 2.55
C LYS A 104 -12.77 3.64 2.05
N ILE A 105 -13.55 3.60 0.97
CA ILE A 105 -13.88 2.35 0.27
C ILE A 105 -12.61 1.69 -0.25
N HIS A 106 -11.74 2.47 -0.90
CA HIS A 106 -10.46 2.02 -1.43
C HIS A 106 -9.32 2.80 -0.78
N GLU A 107 -8.22 2.12 -0.47
CA GLU A 107 -7.00 2.78 -0.04
C GLU A 107 -6.24 3.32 -1.24
N GLU A 108 -5.65 4.51 -1.10
CA GLU A 108 -4.90 5.17 -2.16
C GLU A 108 -3.47 5.41 -1.71
N MET A 109 -2.50 4.90 -2.51
CA MET A 109 -1.08 5.06 -2.25
C MET A 109 -0.40 6.06 -3.17
N ILE A 110 -0.95 6.30 -4.36
CA ILE A 110 -0.47 7.33 -5.29
C ILE A 110 -1.70 8.06 -5.80
N THR A 111 -1.79 9.33 -5.46
CA THR A 111 -2.85 10.21 -5.95
C THR A 111 -2.55 10.67 -7.38
N GLU A 112 -3.54 11.25 -8.04
CA GLU A 112 -3.35 11.84 -9.35
C GLU A 112 -2.28 12.94 -9.34
N SER A 113 -2.25 13.78 -8.29
CA SER A 113 -1.22 14.80 -8.11
C SER A 113 0.17 14.24 -7.87
N ASP A 114 0.29 13.14 -7.10
CA ASP A 114 1.56 12.45 -6.90
C ASP A 114 2.13 11.92 -8.22
N SER A 115 1.28 11.51 -9.16
CA SER A 115 1.69 10.86 -10.42
C SER A 115 2.64 11.72 -11.26
N LEU A 116 2.52 13.04 -11.18
CA LEU A 116 3.35 14.00 -11.94
C LEU A 116 4.84 13.89 -11.60
N ASN A 117 5.16 13.48 -10.38
CA ASN A 117 6.51 13.35 -9.87
C ASN A 117 6.85 11.92 -9.43
N THR A 118 6.12 10.93 -9.94
CA THR A 118 6.33 9.53 -9.56
C THR A 118 7.07 8.77 -10.64
N LEU A 119 8.07 8.00 -10.20
CA LEU A 119 8.80 7.04 -11.01
C LEU A 119 8.28 5.63 -10.74
N GLU A 120 8.14 4.86 -11.80
CA GLU A 120 7.82 3.44 -11.75
C GLU A 120 9.09 2.61 -11.90
N LEU A 121 9.33 1.72 -10.93
CA LEU A 121 10.34 0.67 -10.94
C LEU A 121 9.65 -0.69 -11.13
N LYS A 122 10.43 -1.76 -11.21
CA LYS A 122 9.90 -3.12 -11.33
C LYS A 122 8.91 -3.45 -10.19
N ASN A 123 9.35 -3.28 -8.94
CA ASN A 123 8.59 -3.68 -7.75
C ASN A 123 8.12 -2.51 -6.88
N TYR A 124 8.47 -1.27 -7.24
CA TYR A 124 8.22 -0.08 -6.43
C TYR A 124 7.79 1.10 -7.28
N PHE A 125 7.16 2.06 -6.64
CA PHE A 125 7.03 3.42 -7.11
C PHE A 125 7.85 4.34 -6.21
N VAL A 126 8.35 5.43 -6.76
CA VAL A 126 9.10 6.46 -6.03
C VAL A 126 8.49 7.82 -6.33
N ILE A 127 7.88 8.44 -5.32
CA ILE A 127 7.31 9.78 -5.41
C ILE A 127 8.40 10.77 -5.02
N LEU A 128 8.73 11.68 -5.92
CA LEU A 128 9.70 12.74 -5.68
C LEU A 128 8.98 13.96 -5.10
N PRO A 129 9.52 14.59 -4.03
CA PRO A 129 8.91 15.77 -3.44
C PRO A 129 8.85 16.94 -4.42
N ALA A 130 7.70 17.63 -4.45
CA ALA A 130 7.55 18.85 -5.23
C ALA A 130 8.44 20.01 -4.73
N THR A 131 8.95 19.90 -3.49
CA THR A 131 9.83 20.91 -2.86
C THR A 131 11.29 20.80 -3.29
N PHE A 132 11.66 19.77 -4.05
CA PHE A 132 13.03 19.66 -4.57
C PHE A 132 13.29 20.71 -5.64
N SER A 133 14.51 21.24 -5.66
CA SER A 133 14.99 22.05 -6.78
C SER A 133 15.00 21.20 -8.07
N GLU A 134 14.85 21.83 -9.22
CA GLU A 134 14.86 21.17 -10.53
C GLU A 134 16.12 20.30 -10.72
N ASN A 135 17.29 20.79 -10.33
CA ASN A 135 18.53 20.05 -10.38
C ASN A 135 18.50 18.78 -9.51
N LYS A 136 17.94 18.85 -8.30
CA LYS A 136 17.81 17.70 -7.42
C LYS A 136 16.84 16.68 -7.98
N ILE A 137 15.70 17.13 -8.54
CA ILE A 137 14.75 16.25 -9.24
C ILE A 137 15.43 15.55 -10.41
N ALA A 138 16.14 16.29 -11.27
CA ALA A 138 16.83 15.73 -12.44
C ALA A 138 17.89 14.68 -12.03
N ASN A 139 18.70 14.98 -11.01
CA ASN A 139 19.71 14.06 -10.51
C ASN A 139 19.10 12.79 -9.90
N THR A 140 18.03 12.92 -9.12
CA THR A 140 17.32 11.78 -8.53
C THR A 140 16.65 10.92 -9.60
N LYS A 141 16.02 11.54 -10.60
CA LYS A 141 15.48 10.82 -11.78
C LYS A 141 16.58 10.05 -12.53
N LYS A 142 17.74 10.69 -12.76
CA LYS A 142 18.89 10.04 -13.42
C LYS A 142 19.40 8.85 -12.62
N TYR A 143 19.50 8.99 -11.29
CA TYR A 143 19.91 7.90 -10.40
C TYR A 143 18.97 6.68 -10.55
N TYR A 144 17.66 6.87 -10.38
CA TYR A 144 16.69 5.78 -10.47
C TYR A 144 16.60 5.17 -11.88
N LYS A 145 16.70 5.98 -12.92
CA LYS A 145 16.77 5.49 -14.32
C LYS A 145 17.98 4.61 -14.54
N LYS A 146 19.17 5.05 -14.11
CA LYS A 146 20.42 4.29 -14.31
C LYS A 146 20.43 3.00 -13.52
N LYS A 147 20.06 3.04 -12.25
CA LYS A 147 20.17 1.89 -11.32
C LYS A 147 19.03 0.89 -11.47
N PHE A 148 17.81 1.36 -11.70
CA PHE A 148 16.59 0.53 -11.63
C PHE A 148 15.76 0.55 -12.92
N LYS A 149 16.25 1.19 -13.99
CA LYS A 149 15.50 1.36 -15.25
C LYS A 149 14.12 2.02 -15.05
N ALA A 150 14.05 2.93 -14.09
CA ALA A 150 12.81 3.61 -13.72
C ALA A 150 12.22 4.42 -14.90
N LYS A 151 10.90 4.45 -14.98
CA LYS A 151 10.14 5.23 -15.96
C LYS A 151 9.28 6.25 -15.24
N LEU A 152 8.99 7.38 -15.87
CA LEU A 152 8.01 8.33 -15.35
C LEU A 152 6.61 7.76 -15.54
N LEU A 153 5.74 7.91 -14.55
CA LEU A 153 4.34 7.53 -14.67
C LEU A 153 3.60 8.43 -15.66
N LYS A 154 2.52 7.91 -16.22
CA LYS A 154 1.60 8.71 -17.03
C LYS A 154 0.86 9.71 -16.15
N LYS A 155 0.64 10.92 -16.66
CA LYS A 155 -0.21 11.92 -15.99
C LYS A 155 -1.60 11.33 -15.74
N GLY A 156 -2.15 11.59 -14.56
CA GLY A 156 -3.47 11.07 -14.15
C GLY A 156 -3.46 9.63 -13.62
N PHE A 157 -2.29 8.99 -13.51
CA PHE A 157 -2.19 7.67 -12.89
C PHE A 157 -2.58 7.73 -11.42
N LYS A 158 -3.37 6.74 -10.98
CA LYS A 158 -3.74 6.54 -9.57
C LYS A 158 -3.38 5.11 -9.18
N TYR A 159 -2.83 4.94 -7.99
CA TYR A 159 -2.58 3.62 -7.42
C TYR A 159 -3.41 3.47 -6.17
N ASN A 160 -4.55 2.84 -6.32
CA ASN A 160 -5.46 2.52 -5.22
C ASN A 160 -5.83 1.03 -5.22
N SER A 161 -6.32 0.55 -4.09
CA SER A 161 -6.62 -0.87 -3.90
C SER A 161 -7.79 -1.37 -4.75
N GLY A 162 -8.68 -0.48 -5.22
CA GLY A 162 -9.83 -0.84 -6.05
C GLY A 162 -9.49 -1.01 -7.53
N ASN A 163 -8.57 -0.21 -8.07
CA ASN A 163 -8.15 -0.29 -9.48
C ASN A 163 -6.85 -1.07 -9.71
N ASN A 164 -6.30 -1.67 -8.65
CA ASN A 164 -5.09 -2.49 -8.76
C ASN A 164 -5.36 -3.74 -9.63
N PRO A 165 -4.55 -4.03 -10.65
CA PRO A 165 -4.74 -5.22 -11.48
C PRO A 165 -4.41 -6.54 -10.76
N ASN A 166 -3.69 -6.47 -9.63
CA ASN A 166 -3.21 -7.63 -8.90
C ASN A 166 -4.02 -7.86 -7.61
N PHE A 167 -4.98 -8.78 -7.66
CA PHE A 167 -5.75 -9.21 -6.50
C PHE A 167 -5.26 -10.56 -5.96
N LEU A 168 -5.40 -10.74 -4.65
CA LEU A 168 -5.19 -12.04 -4.01
C LEU A 168 -6.28 -13.02 -4.45
N SER A 169 -5.87 -14.23 -4.80
CA SER A 169 -6.79 -15.33 -5.12
C SER A 169 -7.47 -15.86 -3.84
N LYS A 170 -8.59 -16.56 -4.00
CA LYS A 170 -9.28 -17.23 -2.87
C LYS A 170 -8.36 -18.20 -2.10
N LYS A 171 -7.44 -18.86 -2.80
CA LYS A 171 -6.47 -19.78 -2.18
C LYS A 171 -5.49 -19.03 -1.29
N GLU A 172 -4.96 -17.89 -1.76
CA GLU A 172 -4.06 -17.04 -0.98
C GLU A 172 -4.77 -16.44 0.24
N LEU A 173 -6.03 -16.00 0.09
CA LEU A 173 -6.81 -15.49 1.22
C LEU A 173 -7.06 -16.56 2.30
N LYS A 174 -7.36 -17.81 1.90
CA LYS A 174 -7.51 -18.93 2.85
C LYS A 174 -6.22 -19.25 3.59
N SER A 175 -5.05 -19.11 2.96
CA SER A 175 -3.76 -19.40 3.62
C SER A 175 -3.42 -18.45 4.77
N PHE A 176 -4.15 -17.35 4.94
CA PHE A 176 -3.96 -16.44 6.07
C PHE A 176 -4.49 -16.97 7.40
N PHE A 177 -5.26 -18.05 7.35
CA PHE A 177 -5.96 -18.65 8.50
C PHE A 177 -5.50 -20.07 8.82
N ASN A 178 -4.49 -20.57 8.09
CA ASN A 178 -3.89 -21.90 8.27
C ASN A 178 -2.59 -21.84 9.08
#